data_68dc19f0c819e00e6b494270c7f5fbe8
#
_entry.id   68dc19f0c819e00e6b494270c7f5fbe8
#
_cell.length_a   1.000
_cell.length_b   1.000
_cell.length_c   1.000
_cell.angle_alpha   90.00
_cell.angle_beta   90.00
_cell.angle_gamma   90.00
#
_symmetry.space_group_name_H-M   'P 1'
#
loop_
_entity.id
_entity.type
_entity.pdbx_description
1 polymer ?
#
loop_
_entity_poly.entity_id
_entity_poly.type
_entity_poly.pdbx_seq_one_letter_code
_entity_poly.pdbx_strand_id
1 'polypeptide(L)'
;MVVRNPRAEAAIRVAHRYDVRVLEPSPPAVNEGPWFADDPVAGGELVPVVREGARTWDDFCTEIGNAELRTWCEFRWLVPRPLDALPGKFAETRDALHRVAEHEIAPRRHLANGKIGLRYTYRGFGTPFFDDDHQVRVEDGELVDRNRRRPVTTLAAAAEIVGVELGKGTGVYTPTTPAEPDAPLAVDFNAARAVGDWFGFVTAVLEQLREEATDDDKPSRVQLWPEHFDIAVDLGPDGRRANFGGSPGDPDHPEPYLYVGPWDPGPRTADFWNEPFGASLSHAAIRQGANPLDFLRQGKTLLGG
;
A
#
# COMPACT_ATOMS: atom_id res chain seq x y z
N MET A 1 -22.27 35.38 -0.03
CA MET A 1 -21.12 35.37 0.89
C MET A 1 -21.16 34.02 1.56
N VAL A 2 -20.39 33.06 1.03
CA VAL A 2 -20.33 31.68 1.59
C VAL A 2 -19.46 31.78 2.85
N VAL A 3 -20.07 31.62 4.00
CA VAL A 3 -19.34 31.54 5.28
C VAL A 3 -18.52 30.25 5.23
N ARG A 4 -17.23 30.39 5.01
CA ARG A 4 -16.29 29.26 5.08
C ARG A 4 -16.24 28.77 6.52
N ASN A 5 -16.62 27.53 6.73
CA ASN A 5 -16.55 26.88 8.02
C ASN A 5 -15.08 26.55 8.31
N PRO A 6 -14.45 27.12 9.36
CA PRO A 6 -13.05 26.85 9.70
C PRO A 6 -12.74 25.37 9.94
N ARG A 7 -13.74 24.61 10.41
CA ARG A 7 -13.62 23.16 10.59
C ARG A 7 -13.62 22.38 9.27
N ALA A 8 -14.40 22.86 8.30
CA ALA A 8 -14.37 22.30 6.94
C ALA A 8 -13.02 22.60 6.24
N GLU A 9 -12.43 23.76 6.51
CA GLU A 9 -11.10 24.10 6.00
C GLU A 9 -10.00 23.29 6.68
N ALA A 10 -10.14 22.97 7.97
CA ALA A 10 -9.22 22.03 8.64
C ALA A 10 -9.34 20.61 8.09
N ALA A 11 -10.56 20.15 7.81
CA ALA A 11 -10.80 18.87 7.16
C ALA A 11 -10.25 18.82 5.74
N ILE A 12 -10.41 19.91 4.98
CA ILE A 12 -9.82 20.06 3.65
C ILE A 12 -8.29 20.09 3.74
N ARG A 13 -7.69 20.70 4.77
CA ARG A 13 -6.24 20.64 5.00
C ARG A 13 -5.75 19.26 5.36
N VAL A 14 -6.48 18.56 6.21
CA VAL A 14 -6.22 17.15 6.53
C VAL A 14 -6.34 16.31 5.26
N ALA A 15 -7.41 16.49 4.51
CA ALA A 15 -7.60 15.83 3.23
C ALA A 15 -6.55 16.26 2.18
N HIS A 16 -6.10 17.51 2.17
CA HIS A 16 -5.01 17.97 1.31
C HIS A 16 -3.64 17.42 1.74
N ARG A 17 -3.42 17.23 3.03
CA ARG A 17 -2.19 16.61 3.54
C ARG A 17 -2.00 15.19 3.02
N TYR A 18 -3.10 14.49 2.77
CA TYR A 18 -3.12 13.17 2.17
C TYR A 18 -3.40 13.19 0.67
N ASP A 19 -3.46 14.35 0.04
CA ASP A 19 -4.00 14.54 -1.31
C ASP A 19 -5.30 13.75 -1.49
N VAL A 20 -6.44 14.39 -1.30
CA VAL A 20 -7.79 13.76 -1.30
C VAL A 20 -8.05 12.86 -2.51
N ARG A 21 -7.31 13.07 -3.59
CA ARG A 21 -7.36 12.25 -4.80
C ARG A 21 -6.45 11.04 -4.79
N VAL A 22 -5.52 10.98 -3.83
CA VAL A 22 -4.56 9.91 -3.60
C VAL A 22 -4.42 9.60 -2.11
N LEU A 23 -5.51 9.79 -1.38
CA LEU A 23 -5.55 9.54 0.04
C LEU A 23 -5.05 8.14 0.33
N GLU A 24 -4.20 8.10 1.28
CA GLU A 24 -3.70 6.88 1.81
C GLU A 24 -4.76 6.17 2.64
N PRO A 25 -4.94 4.88 2.43
CA PRO A 25 -6.04 4.17 3.05
C PRO A 25 -5.78 3.74 4.48
N SER A 26 -4.86 4.35 5.19
CA SER A 26 -4.60 3.97 6.57
C SER A 26 -4.94 5.05 7.58
N PRO A 27 -6.12 5.68 7.55
CA PRO A 27 -6.49 6.49 8.68
C PRO A 27 -6.50 5.70 10.00
N PRO A 28 -7.00 4.44 10.06
CA PRO A 28 -6.87 3.64 11.28
C PRO A 28 -5.42 3.38 11.66
N ALA A 29 -4.56 3.05 10.71
CA ALA A 29 -3.14 2.87 10.96
C ALA A 29 -2.46 4.14 11.49
N VAL A 30 -3.03 5.27 11.18
CA VAL A 30 -2.62 6.56 11.69
C VAL A 30 -2.87 6.69 13.19
N ASN A 31 -3.70 5.89 13.76
CA ASN A 31 -4.26 6.14 15.09
C ASN A 31 -3.72 5.25 16.16
N GLU A 32 -3.00 4.24 15.76
CA GLU A 32 -2.35 3.38 16.70
C GLU A 32 -0.92 3.86 16.92
N GLY A 33 -0.78 4.81 17.80
CA GLY A 33 0.56 5.21 18.27
C GLY A 33 1.30 4.03 18.90
N PRO A 34 2.63 4.03 18.95
CA PRO A 34 3.48 5.15 18.59
C PRO A 34 3.61 5.29 17.07
N TRP A 35 3.43 6.51 16.59
CA TRP A 35 3.63 6.88 15.20
C TRP A 35 5.06 6.63 14.78
N PHE A 36 5.23 6.16 13.58
CA PHE A 36 6.54 6.19 12.98
C PHE A 36 6.90 7.64 12.66
N ALA A 37 8.15 8.01 12.87
CA ALA A 37 8.60 9.39 12.69
C ALA A 37 8.42 9.94 11.27
N ASP A 38 8.29 9.06 10.29
CA ASP A 38 8.02 9.37 8.90
C ASP A 38 6.52 9.38 8.53
N ASP A 39 5.65 9.21 9.51
CA ASP A 39 4.22 9.30 9.29
C ASP A 39 3.82 10.77 9.22
N PRO A 40 3.13 11.22 8.17
CA PRO A 40 2.75 12.62 8.00
C PRO A 40 1.83 13.15 9.09
N VAL A 41 1.21 12.26 9.84
CA VAL A 41 0.34 12.61 10.97
C VAL A 41 1.03 12.55 12.32
N ALA A 42 2.28 12.08 12.38
CA ALA A 42 3.08 12.16 13.60
C ALA A 42 3.26 13.64 13.97
N GLY A 43 2.68 14.07 15.07
CA GLY A 43 2.67 15.47 15.49
C GLY A 43 1.67 16.38 14.76
N GLY A 44 0.83 15.85 13.90
CA GLY A 44 -0.25 16.60 13.25
C GLY A 44 -1.51 16.72 14.11
N GLU A 45 -2.38 17.66 13.75
CA GLU A 45 -3.70 17.84 14.37
C GLU A 45 -4.72 16.76 13.97
N LEU A 46 -4.30 15.70 13.31
CA LEU A 46 -5.19 14.60 12.98
C LEU A 46 -5.66 13.93 14.23
N VAL A 47 -6.94 13.97 14.37
CA VAL A 47 -7.58 13.29 15.48
C VAL A 47 -7.54 11.81 15.20
N PRO A 48 -6.96 11.06 16.10
CA PRO A 48 -6.86 9.64 15.94
C PRO A 48 -8.23 8.96 15.81
N VAL A 49 -8.37 8.08 14.84
CA VAL A 49 -9.39 7.06 14.77
C VAL A 49 -8.74 5.81 15.37
N VAL A 50 -8.95 5.49 16.62
CA VAL A 50 -8.33 4.36 17.29
C VAL A 50 -9.34 3.27 17.57
N ARG A 51 -8.87 2.07 17.83
CA ARG A 51 -9.64 1.01 18.43
C ARG A 51 -10.22 1.43 19.76
N GLU A 52 -11.22 0.68 20.21
CA GLU A 52 -11.72 0.70 21.57
C GLU A 52 -12.14 2.09 22.09
N GLY A 53 -13.33 2.51 21.69
CA GLY A 53 -13.97 3.73 22.19
C GLY A 53 -13.31 5.01 21.71
N ALA A 54 -12.32 4.90 20.89
CA ALA A 54 -11.80 6.03 20.18
C ALA A 54 -12.54 6.23 18.86
N ARG A 55 -12.34 7.34 18.24
CA ARG A 55 -13.09 7.82 17.09
C ARG A 55 -13.10 6.85 15.91
N THR A 56 -14.28 6.58 15.45
CA THR A 56 -14.50 5.94 14.15
C THR A 56 -14.41 6.99 13.02
N TRP A 57 -14.34 6.53 11.77
CA TRP A 57 -14.50 7.43 10.62
C TRP A 57 -15.84 8.18 10.65
N ASP A 58 -16.88 7.57 11.17
CA ASP A 58 -18.18 8.20 11.39
C ASP A 58 -18.06 9.38 12.33
N ASP A 59 -17.43 9.17 13.47
CA ASP A 59 -17.22 10.21 14.47
C ASP A 59 -16.41 11.36 13.87
N PHE A 60 -15.33 11.05 13.18
CA PHE A 60 -14.48 12.04 12.53
C PHE A 60 -15.25 12.84 11.48
N CYS A 61 -15.91 12.17 10.53
CA CYS A 61 -16.66 12.86 9.48
C CYS A 61 -17.85 13.66 10.04
N THR A 62 -18.46 13.18 11.12
CA THR A 62 -19.54 13.89 11.82
C THR A 62 -19.00 15.16 12.49
N GLU A 63 -17.88 15.05 13.19
CA GLU A 63 -17.26 16.18 13.88
C GLU A 63 -16.82 17.29 12.93
N ILE A 64 -16.26 16.94 11.79
CA ILE A 64 -15.89 17.92 10.77
C ILE A 64 -17.08 18.38 9.93
N GLY A 65 -18.28 17.81 10.14
CA GLY A 65 -19.49 18.15 9.42
C GLY A 65 -19.47 17.80 7.93
N ASN A 66 -18.74 16.75 7.55
CA ASN A 66 -18.59 16.32 6.16
C ASN A 66 -18.88 14.83 5.98
N ALA A 67 -20.17 14.49 5.91
CA ALA A 67 -20.61 13.11 5.67
C ALA A 67 -20.18 12.55 4.28
N GLU A 68 -20.03 13.43 3.29
CA GLU A 68 -19.60 13.02 1.95
C GLU A 68 -18.15 12.51 1.96
N LEU A 69 -17.30 13.07 2.82
CA LEU A 69 -15.92 12.63 2.98
C LEU A 69 -15.86 11.16 3.45
N ARG A 70 -16.75 10.75 4.34
CA ARG A 70 -16.84 9.35 4.77
C ARG A 70 -17.13 8.42 3.60
N THR A 71 -18.21 8.69 2.86
CA THR A 71 -18.59 7.88 1.70
C THR A 71 -17.45 7.81 0.68
N TRP A 72 -16.77 8.93 0.47
CA TRP A 72 -15.64 9.02 -0.44
C TRP A 72 -14.43 8.20 0.06
N CYS A 73 -14.12 8.22 1.36
CA CYS A 73 -13.07 7.41 1.97
C CYS A 73 -13.42 5.93 1.94
N GLU A 74 -14.61 5.54 2.39
CA GLU A 74 -15.08 4.15 2.34
C GLU A 74 -14.96 3.56 0.95
N PHE A 75 -15.46 4.28 -0.03
CA PHE A 75 -15.43 3.81 -1.41
C PHE A 75 -14.02 3.59 -1.95
N ARG A 76 -13.02 4.30 -1.43
CA ARG A 76 -11.65 4.26 -1.97
C ARG A 76 -10.72 3.35 -1.19
N TRP A 77 -10.90 3.22 0.12
CA TRP A 77 -9.91 2.57 0.97
C TRP A 77 -10.46 1.60 2.00
N LEU A 78 -11.67 1.80 2.47
CA LEU A 78 -12.19 1.01 3.57
C LEU A 78 -12.99 -0.22 3.10
N VAL A 79 -13.43 -0.22 1.85
CA VAL A 79 -14.18 -1.33 1.25
C VAL A 79 -13.39 -1.87 0.07
N PRO A 80 -12.99 -3.15 0.09
CA PRO A 80 -12.38 -3.78 -1.06
C PRO A 80 -13.31 -3.70 -2.26
N ARG A 81 -12.79 -3.18 -3.37
CA ARG A 81 -13.57 -3.11 -4.60
C ARG A 81 -13.56 -4.45 -5.31
N PRO A 82 -14.62 -4.78 -6.04
CA PRO A 82 -14.57 -5.90 -6.96
C PRO A 82 -13.38 -5.77 -7.92
N LEU A 83 -12.66 -6.85 -8.11
CA LEU A 83 -11.53 -6.90 -9.03
C LEU A 83 -12.01 -7.18 -10.45
N ASP A 84 -11.54 -6.38 -11.39
CA ASP A 84 -11.77 -6.59 -12.81
C ASP A 84 -10.85 -7.67 -13.39
N ALA A 85 -11.10 -8.08 -14.62
CA ALA A 85 -10.19 -8.94 -15.37
C ALA A 85 -8.88 -8.19 -15.67
N LEU A 86 -7.77 -8.90 -15.57
CA LEU A 86 -6.47 -8.30 -15.84
C LEU A 86 -6.35 -7.90 -17.31
N PRO A 87 -5.86 -6.70 -17.62
CA PRO A 87 -5.59 -6.29 -18.98
C PRO A 87 -4.39 -7.05 -19.56
N GLY A 88 -4.33 -7.16 -20.91
CA GLY A 88 -3.35 -8.00 -21.59
C GLY A 88 -1.88 -7.61 -21.41
N LYS A 89 -1.59 -6.38 -20.94
CA LYS A 89 -0.23 -5.91 -20.66
C LYS A 89 0.09 -5.79 -19.17
N PHE A 90 -0.66 -6.51 -18.34
CA PHE A 90 -0.55 -6.39 -16.90
C PHE A 90 0.86 -6.76 -16.39
N ALA A 91 1.37 -7.94 -16.76
CA ALA A 91 2.67 -8.41 -16.28
C ALA A 91 3.83 -7.50 -16.72
N GLU A 92 3.86 -7.09 -18.00
CA GLU A 92 4.89 -6.18 -18.51
C GLU A 92 4.87 -4.82 -17.78
N THR A 93 3.68 -4.29 -17.54
CA THR A 93 3.52 -3.01 -16.84
C THR A 93 3.86 -3.15 -15.35
N ARG A 94 3.45 -4.24 -14.69
CA ARG A 94 3.84 -4.55 -13.31
C ARG A 94 5.37 -4.54 -13.17
N ASP A 95 6.08 -5.25 -14.04
CA ASP A 95 7.55 -5.36 -14.00
C ASP A 95 8.21 -3.99 -14.24
N ALA A 96 7.66 -3.19 -15.16
CA ALA A 96 8.13 -1.82 -15.39
C ALA A 96 7.93 -0.94 -14.15
N LEU A 97 6.78 -1.04 -13.49
CA LEU A 97 6.47 -0.28 -12.28
C LEU A 97 7.27 -0.75 -11.06
N HIS A 98 7.59 -2.04 -10.96
CA HIS A 98 8.49 -2.58 -9.94
C HIS A 98 9.87 -1.93 -10.05
N ARG A 99 10.42 -1.81 -11.27
CA ARG A 99 11.69 -1.10 -11.50
C ARG A 99 11.64 0.35 -11.00
N VAL A 100 10.54 1.05 -11.23
CA VAL A 100 10.35 2.43 -10.73
C VAL A 100 10.26 2.46 -9.20
N ALA A 101 9.60 1.50 -8.58
CA ALA A 101 9.53 1.40 -7.13
C ALA A 101 10.91 1.22 -6.50
N GLU A 102 11.72 0.29 -7.02
CA GLU A 102 13.05 -0.03 -6.49
C GLU A 102 14.11 1.04 -6.77
N HIS A 103 14.10 1.61 -7.96
CA HIS A 103 15.20 2.48 -8.41
C HIS A 103 14.93 3.97 -8.26
N GLU A 104 13.66 4.37 -8.07
CA GLU A 104 13.29 5.78 -8.03
C GLU A 104 12.56 6.16 -6.73
N ILE A 105 11.42 5.53 -6.46
CA ILE A 105 10.53 5.99 -5.38
C ILE A 105 11.08 5.63 -4.02
N ALA A 106 11.54 4.39 -3.82
CA ALA A 106 12.16 3.97 -2.56
C ALA A 106 13.48 4.72 -2.27
N PRO A 107 14.40 4.91 -3.25
CA PRO A 107 15.56 5.77 -3.06
C PRO A 107 15.20 7.21 -2.71
N ARG A 108 14.16 7.78 -3.31
CA ARG A 108 13.73 9.14 -2.96
C ARG A 108 13.26 9.25 -1.51
N ARG A 109 12.49 8.28 -1.04
CA ARG A 109 12.12 8.19 0.37
C ARG A 109 13.34 8.02 1.26
N HIS A 110 14.25 7.15 0.87
CA HIS A 110 15.49 6.91 1.64
C HIS A 110 16.33 8.18 1.79
N LEU A 111 16.46 8.96 0.73
CA LEU A 111 17.14 10.26 0.79
C LEU A 111 16.47 11.24 1.76
N ALA A 112 15.15 11.19 1.88
CA ALA A 112 14.40 12.09 2.75
C ALA A 112 14.51 11.71 4.24
N ASN A 113 14.45 10.42 4.58
CA ASN A 113 14.34 10.00 5.99
C ASN A 113 14.98 8.65 6.32
N GLY A 114 15.76 8.06 5.43
CA GLY A 114 16.48 6.80 5.67
C GLY A 114 15.60 5.55 5.59
N LYS A 115 14.34 5.65 5.15
CA LYS A 115 13.40 4.53 5.07
C LYS A 115 13.07 4.17 3.63
N ILE A 116 12.68 2.92 3.38
CA ILE A 116 12.41 2.39 2.04
C ILE A 116 10.95 2.02 1.80
N GLY A 117 10.20 1.67 2.85
CA GLY A 117 8.84 1.19 2.70
C GLY A 117 7.96 2.21 1.96
N LEU A 118 7.19 1.75 1.03
CA LEU A 118 6.24 2.54 0.25
C LEU A 118 4.82 2.23 0.71
N ARG A 119 3.84 2.77 0.03
CA ARG A 119 2.44 2.50 0.35
C ARG A 119 1.54 2.64 -0.88
N TYR A 120 0.36 2.07 -0.78
CA TYR A 120 -0.69 2.34 -1.73
C TYR A 120 -1.01 3.84 -1.77
N THR A 121 -1.19 4.36 -2.96
CA THR A 121 -1.81 5.65 -3.22
C THR A 121 -2.94 5.47 -4.23
N TYR A 122 -3.89 6.38 -4.27
CA TYR A 122 -5.03 6.23 -5.16
C TYR A 122 -4.58 6.00 -6.61
N ARG A 123 -4.98 4.85 -7.18
CA ARG A 123 -4.61 4.38 -8.53
C ARG A 123 -3.11 4.13 -8.75
N GLY A 124 -2.40 3.78 -7.69
CA GLY A 124 -0.99 3.50 -7.80
C GLY A 124 -0.30 3.24 -6.47
N PHE A 125 0.92 3.71 -6.35
CA PHE A 125 1.74 3.58 -5.16
C PHE A 125 2.72 4.75 -5.05
N GLY A 126 3.27 4.97 -3.86
CA GLY A 126 4.21 6.06 -3.66
C GLY A 126 4.85 6.04 -2.29
N THR A 127 5.53 7.14 -1.97
CA THR A 127 6.08 7.35 -0.64
C THR A 127 4.96 7.70 0.35
N PRO A 128 5.12 7.46 1.64
CA PRO A 128 4.46 8.29 2.64
C PRO A 128 4.81 9.76 2.41
N PHE A 129 4.02 10.65 2.98
CA PHE A 129 4.36 12.07 2.96
C PHE A 129 5.65 12.34 3.75
N PHE A 130 6.47 13.25 3.28
CA PHE A 130 7.66 13.75 3.93
C PHE A 130 7.83 15.25 3.61
N ASP A 131 8.70 15.95 4.34
CA ASP A 131 8.93 17.38 4.16
C ASP A 131 7.60 18.17 4.02
N ASP A 132 6.79 18.13 5.06
CA ASP A 132 5.42 18.64 5.14
C ASP A 132 4.44 17.83 4.27
N ASP A 133 4.15 18.22 3.06
CA ASP A 133 3.14 17.57 2.20
C ASP A 133 3.74 16.97 0.92
N HIS A 134 5.04 16.68 0.93
CA HIS A 134 5.68 16.12 -0.24
C HIS A 134 5.45 14.61 -0.33
N GLN A 135 4.94 14.16 -1.45
CA GLN A 135 4.76 12.76 -1.80
C GLN A 135 5.20 12.55 -3.24
N VAL A 136 6.00 11.53 -3.48
CA VAL A 136 6.34 11.04 -4.83
C VAL A 136 5.57 9.77 -5.08
N ARG A 137 4.85 9.68 -6.20
CA ARG A 137 3.99 8.55 -6.49
C ARG A 137 3.86 8.25 -7.98
N VAL A 138 3.47 7.04 -8.28
CA VAL A 138 2.88 6.67 -9.56
C VAL A 138 1.36 6.72 -9.44
N GLU A 139 0.68 7.32 -10.39
CA GLU A 139 -0.77 7.40 -10.49
C GLU A 139 -1.18 7.15 -11.95
N ASP A 140 -1.94 6.10 -12.21
CA ASP A 140 -2.38 5.71 -13.57
C ASP A 140 -1.20 5.56 -14.57
N GLY A 141 -0.02 5.12 -14.11
CA GLY A 141 1.18 4.97 -14.95
C GLY A 141 1.97 6.25 -15.20
N GLU A 142 1.61 7.34 -14.57
CA GLU A 142 2.37 8.58 -14.57
C GLU A 142 3.11 8.79 -13.24
N LEU A 143 4.34 9.25 -13.32
CA LEU A 143 5.12 9.66 -12.15
C LEU A 143 4.70 11.09 -11.76
N VAL A 144 4.37 11.27 -10.50
CA VAL A 144 3.90 12.54 -9.93
C VAL A 144 4.81 12.95 -8.79
N ASP A 145 5.39 14.14 -8.90
CA ASP A 145 6.18 14.79 -7.88
C ASP A 145 5.76 16.25 -7.76
N ARG A 146 5.09 16.62 -6.69
CA ARG A 146 4.49 17.96 -6.50
C ARG A 146 3.57 18.31 -7.68
N ASN A 147 3.93 19.37 -8.44
CA ASN A 147 3.18 19.83 -9.60
C ASN A 147 3.66 19.23 -10.93
N ARG A 148 4.66 18.38 -10.89
CA ARG A 148 5.19 17.70 -12.08
C ARG A 148 4.49 16.36 -12.25
N ARG A 149 4.01 16.11 -13.46
CA ARG A 149 3.41 14.85 -13.87
C ARG A 149 3.98 14.46 -15.23
N ARG A 150 4.47 13.25 -15.36
CA ARG A 150 5.04 12.70 -16.59
C ARG A 150 4.76 11.21 -16.73
N PRO A 151 4.51 10.72 -17.94
CA PRO A 151 4.47 9.29 -18.19
C PRO A 151 5.78 8.61 -17.76
N VAL A 152 5.66 7.42 -17.20
CA VAL A 152 6.81 6.56 -16.93
C VAL A 152 7.31 5.98 -18.26
N THR A 153 8.49 6.36 -18.70
CA THR A 153 9.05 5.95 -20.00
C THR A 153 10.40 5.26 -19.89
N THR A 154 11.30 5.77 -19.06
CA THR A 154 12.61 5.19 -18.75
C THR A 154 12.98 5.52 -17.31
N LEU A 155 13.93 4.79 -16.72
CA LEU A 155 14.42 5.12 -15.38
C LEU A 155 15.16 6.48 -15.37
N ALA A 156 15.93 6.78 -16.42
CA ALA A 156 16.63 8.07 -16.51
C ALA A 156 15.65 9.25 -16.49
N ALA A 157 14.56 9.18 -17.24
CA ALA A 157 13.53 10.21 -17.23
C ALA A 157 12.79 10.31 -15.88
N ALA A 158 12.59 9.21 -15.20
CA ALA A 158 12.00 9.18 -13.87
C ALA A 158 12.95 9.81 -12.83
N ALA A 159 14.23 9.45 -12.85
CA ALA A 159 15.26 9.99 -11.95
C ALA A 159 15.35 11.52 -12.00
N GLU A 160 15.24 12.12 -13.19
CA GLU A 160 15.24 13.58 -13.37
C GLU A 160 14.05 14.26 -12.67
N ILE A 161 12.91 13.59 -12.62
CA ILE A 161 11.70 14.12 -11.96
C ILE A 161 11.82 13.99 -10.46
N VAL A 162 12.23 12.83 -10.00
CA VAL A 162 12.27 12.46 -8.57
C VAL A 162 13.50 13.06 -7.86
N GLY A 163 14.56 13.33 -8.61
CA GLY A 163 15.80 13.87 -8.06
C GLY A 163 16.64 12.83 -7.33
N VAL A 164 16.74 11.62 -7.89
CA VAL A 164 17.57 10.54 -7.38
C VAL A 164 18.73 10.24 -8.34
N GLU A 165 19.79 9.65 -7.83
CA GLU A 165 20.94 9.18 -8.61
C GLU A 165 20.77 7.69 -8.88
N LEU A 166 20.54 7.36 -10.16
CA LEU A 166 20.40 5.97 -10.59
C LEU A 166 21.60 5.12 -10.24
N GLY A 167 21.34 3.88 -9.83
CA GLY A 167 22.39 2.90 -9.51
C GLY A 167 23.03 3.08 -8.15
N LYS A 168 22.75 4.16 -7.41
CA LYS A 168 23.30 4.36 -6.08
C LYS A 168 22.70 3.43 -5.03
N GLY A 169 21.46 3.00 -5.24
CA GLY A 169 20.72 2.15 -4.31
C GLY A 169 20.49 2.81 -2.95
N THR A 170 19.79 2.12 -2.09
CA THR A 170 19.53 2.59 -0.71
C THR A 170 20.54 2.03 0.30
N GLY A 171 21.23 0.94 -0.04
CA GLY A 171 22.08 0.18 0.90
C GLY A 171 21.29 -0.63 1.94
N VAL A 172 19.96 -0.53 1.93
CA VAL A 172 19.07 -1.29 2.83
C VAL A 172 18.75 -2.66 2.27
N TYR A 173 18.55 -2.73 0.96
CA TYR A 173 18.33 -3.97 0.21
C TYR A 173 19.08 -3.94 -1.12
N THR A 174 19.20 -5.10 -1.75
CA THR A 174 19.73 -5.19 -3.11
C THR A 174 18.55 -5.24 -4.07
N PRO A 175 18.43 -4.31 -5.02
CA PRO A 175 17.36 -4.36 -6.02
C PRO A 175 17.33 -5.69 -6.77
N THR A 176 16.13 -6.20 -6.99
CA THR A 176 15.91 -7.47 -7.71
C THR A 176 15.71 -7.24 -9.20
N THR A 177 15.42 -6.01 -9.59
CA THR A 177 15.19 -5.63 -10.99
C THR A 177 16.40 -4.88 -11.57
N PRO A 178 16.60 -4.93 -12.92
CA PRO A 178 17.75 -4.27 -13.54
C PRO A 178 17.62 -2.74 -13.57
N ALA A 179 18.71 -2.05 -13.22
CA ALA A 179 18.84 -0.59 -13.28
C ALA A 179 19.34 -0.15 -14.66
N GLU A 180 18.55 -0.34 -15.70
CA GLU A 180 18.89 0.06 -17.08
C GLU A 180 18.31 1.46 -17.37
N PRO A 181 19.14 2.52 -17.40
CA PRO A 181 18.65 3.91 -17.41
C PRO A 181 17.75 4.25 -18.60
N ASP A 182 18.17 3.83 -19.80
CA ASP A 182 17.54 4.23 -21.06
C ASP A 182 16.64 3.13 -21.66
N ALA A 183 16.53 1.97 -20.99
CA ALA A 183 15.65 0.92 -21.46
C ALA A 183 14.18 1.37 -21.38
N PRO A 184 13.39 1.21 -22.45
CA PRO A 184 11.98 1.57 -22.43
C PRO A 184 11.21 0.80 -21.35
N LEU A 185 10.42 1.51 -20.57
CA LEU A 185 9.48 0.96 -19.63
C LEU A 185 8.10 0.84 -20.28
N ALA A 186 7.65 -0.39 -20.50
CA ALA A 186 6.39 -0.67 -21.20
C ALA A 186 5.20 -0.49 -20.23
N VAL A 187 4.84 0.74 -19.93
CA VAL A 187 3.73 1.08 -19.04
C VAL A 187 2.46 1.36 -19.85
N ASP A 188 1.48 0.47 -19.72
CA ASP A 188 0.14 0.66 -20.26
C ASP A 188 -0.77 1.27 -19.18
N PHE A 189 -1.57 2.27 -19.54
CA PHE A 189 -2.44 2.99 -18.61
C PHE A 189 -3.44 2.07 -17.88
N ASN A 190 -4.12 1.18 -18.60
CA ASN A 190 -5.12 0.30 -17.98
C ASN A 190 -4.46 -0.73 -17.07
N ALA A 191 -3.27 -1.22 -17.46
CA ALA A 191 -2.50 -2.14 -16.66
C ALA A 191 -1.93 -1.47 -15.39
N ALA A 192 -1.40 -0.27 -15.51
CA ALA A 192 -0.94 0.51 -14.36
C ALA A 192 -2.08 0.78 -13.36
N ARG A 193 -3.27 1.11 -13.89
CA ARG A 193 -4.47 1.27 -13.08
C ARG A 193 -4.87 -0.03 -12.38
N ALA A 194 -4.81 -1.17 -13.08
CA ALA A 194 -5.10 -2.47 -12.50
C ALA A 194 -4.11 -2.84 -11.37
N VAL A 195 -2.82 -2.49 -11.50
CA VAL A 195 -1.84 -2.63 -10.42
C VAL A 195 -2.23 -1.76 -9.22
N GLY A 196 -2.60 -0.51 -9.45
CA GLY A 196 -3.07 0.39 -8.40
C GLY A 196 -4.36 -0.09 -7.72
N ASP A 197 -5.32 -0.60 -8.48
CA ASP A 197 -6.57 -1.15 -7.96
C ASP A 197 -6.31 -2.43 -7.14
N TRP A 198 -5.36 -3.27 -7.55
CA TRP A 198 -4.90 -4.41 -6.77
C TRP A 198 -4.29 -3.97 -5.43
N PHE A 199 -3.38 -2.99 -5.43
CA PHE A 199 -2.80 -2.47 -4.20
C PHE A 199 -3.85 -1.86 -3.27
N GLY A 200 -4.83 -1.15 -3.81
CA GLY A 200 -5.94 -0.63 -3.04
C GLY A 200 -6.80 -1.73 -2.42
N PHE A 201 -7.09 -2.79 -3.19
CA PHE A 201 -7.81 -3.96 -2.70
C PHE A 201 -7.05 -4.65 -1.56
N VAL A 202 -5.78 -4.97 -1.77
CA VAL A 202 -4.92 -5.61 -0.75
C VAL A 202 -4.86 -4.78 0.51
N THR A 203 -4.61 -3.47 0.38
CA THR A 203 -4.55 -2.57 1.54
C THR A 203 -5.85 -2.61 2.35
N ALA A 204 -7.01 -2.53 1.69
CA ALA A 204 -8.29 -2.56 2.39
C ALA A 204 -8.53 -3.89 3.13
N VAL A 205 -8.13 -5.03 2.53
CA VAL A 205 -8.25 -6.35 3.17
C VAL A 205 -7.30 -6.48 4.36
N LEU A 206 -6.05 -6.03 4.20
CA LEU A 206 -5.04 -6.12 5.26
C LEU A 206 -5.35 -5.19 6.44
N GLU A 207 -5.89 -3.99 6.18
CA GLU A 207 -6.32 -3.10 7.27
C GLU A 207 -7.50 -3.71 8.04
N GLN A 208 -8.43 -4.42 7.39
CA GLN A 208 -9.48 -5.16 8.08
C GLN A 208 -8.89 -6.27 8.97
N LEU A 209 -7.95 -7.06 8.44
CA LEU A 209 -7.27 -8.08 9.24
C LEU A 209 -6.53 -7.47 10.44
N ARG A 210 -5.90 -6.33 10.23
CA ARG A 210 -5.14 -5.60 11.23
C ARG A 210 -6.05 -5.06 12.33
N GLU A 211 -7.24 -4.56 12.00
CA GLU A 211 -8.26 -4.13 12.96
C GLU A 211 -8.72 -5.27 13.89
N GLU A 212 -8.66 -6.51 13.42
CA GLU A 212 -9.01 -7.72 14.20
C GLU A 212 -7.84 -8.24 15.05
N ALA A 213 -6.63 -7.72 14.86
CA ALA A 213 -5.47 -8.17 15.61
C ALA A 213 -5.56 -7.73 17.08
N THR A 214 -5.06 -8.55 17.98
CA THR A 214 -4.95 -8.27 19.41
C THR A 214 -3.60 -7.63 19.73
N ASP A 215 -3.43 -7.11 20.95
CA ASP A 215 -2.14 -6.58 21.39
C ASP A 215 -1.02 -7.63 21.36
N ASP A 216 -1.35 -8.91 21.56
CA ASP A 216 -0.39 -10.00 21.47
C ASP A 216 0.07 -10.27 20.03
N ASP A 217 -0.74 -9.93 19.05
CA ASP A 217 -0.39 -10.07 17.64
C ASP A 217 0.67 -9.05 17.18
N LYS A 218 0.84 -7.96 17.88
CA LYS A 218 1.81 -6.89 17.59
C LYS A 218 1.84 -6.56 16.10
N PRO A 219 0.72 -6.16 15.46
CA PRO A 219 0.68 -5.95 14.02
C PRO A 219 1.59 -4.81 13.60
N SER A 220 2.32 -5.01 12.50
CA SER A 220 3.07 -3.94 11.87
C SER A 220 2.13 -2.98 11.13
N ARG A 221 2.69 -1.95 10.53
CA ARG A 221 2.02 -1.11 9.55
C ARG A 221 1.80 -1.90 8.25
N VAL A 222 0.66 -1.73 7.62
CA VAL A 222 0.45 -2.15 6.23
C VAL A 222 1.29 -1.23 5.33
N GLN A 223 2.22 -1.80 4.56
CA GLN A 223 3.09 -1.03 3.67
C GLN A 223 3.51 -1.84 2.45
N LEU A 224 3.93 -1.13 1.41
CA LEU A 224 4.49 -1.72 0.21
C LEU A 224 6.01 -1.84 0.36
N TRP A 225 6.53 -3.04 0.11
CA TRP A 225 7.94 -3.35 0.11
C TRP A 225 8.49 -3.26 -1.31
N PRO A 226 9.37 -2.31 -1.60
CA PRO A 226 9.85 -2.09 -2.96
C PRO A 226 10.60 -3.28 -3.55
N GLU A 227 11.35 -4.03 -2.74
CA GLU A 227 12.13 -5.19 -3.16
C GLU A 227 11.30 -6.41 -3.56
N HIS A 228 10.06 -6.48 -3.08
CA HIS A 228 9.10 -7.54 -3.42
C HIS A 228 7.96 -7.01 -4.28
N PHE A 229 7.80 -5.70 -4.33
CA PHE A 229 6.71 -5.00 -4.98
C PHE A 229 5.33 -5.49 -4.51
N ASP A 230 5.22 -5.83 -3.25
CA ASP A 230 4.03 -6.32 -2.60
C ASP A 230 3.57 -5.43 -1.44
N ILE A 231 2.32 -5.52 -1.05
CA ILE A 231 1.81 -4.89 0.15
C ILE A 231 1.63 -5.96 1.23
N ALA A 232 2.19 -5.72 2.40
CA ALA A 232 2.15 -6.67 3.49
C ALA A 232 2.00 -6.00 4.87
N VAL A 233 1.49 -6.79 5.79
CA VAL A 233 1.53 -6.59 7.23
C VAL A 233 2.09 -7.85 7.89
N ASP A 234 2.97 -7.71 8.85
CA ASP A 234 3.34 -8.83 9.69
C ASP A 234 2.58 -8.77 11.02
N LEU A 235 2.06 -9.90 11.46
CA LEU A 235 1.35 -10.02 12.71
C LEU A 235 1.40 -11.45 13.26
N GLY A 236 1.09 -11.58 14.51
CA GLY A 236 1.07 -12.84 15.25
C GLY A 236 2.00 -12.81 16.46
N PRO A 237 1.71 -13.59 17.52
CA PRO A 237 2.57 -13.70 18.67
C PRO A 237 3.90 -14.37 18.33
N ASP A 238 4.88 -14.21 19.20
CA ASP A 238 6.20 -14.78 19.03
C ASP A 238 6.12 -16.30 18.79
N GLY A 239 6.83 -16.81 17.78
CA GLY A 239 6.80 -18.21 17.34
C GLY A 239 5.63 -18.60 16.43
N ARG A 240 4.66 -17.69 16.20
CA ARG A 240 3.50 -17.90 15.30
C ARG A 240 3.27 -16.69 14.40
N ARG A 241 4.33 -15.94 14.15
CA ARG A 241 4.30 -14.74 13.33
C ARG A 241 4.33 -15.06 11.84
N ALA A 242 3.62 -14.31 11.04
CA ALA A 242 3.61 -14.45 9.59
C ALA A 242 3.49 -13.08 8.91
N ASN A 243 3.95 -13.03 7.67
CA ASN A 243 3.58 -11.97 6.74
C ASN A 243 2.25 -12.33 6.08
N PHE A 244 1.35 -11.38 6.09
CA PHE A 244 0.09 -11.42 5.35
C PHE A 244 0.16 -10.33 4.29
N GLY A 245 -0.03 -10.70 3.04
CA GLY A 245 0.18 -9.72 1.98
C GLY A 245 -0.52 -10.03 0.68
N GLY A 246 -0.27 -9.16 -0.30
CA GLY A 246 -0.70 -9.36 -1.66
C GLY A 246 0.33 -8.85 -2.65
N SER A 247 0.81 -9.76 -3.48
CA SER A 247 1.71 -9.49 -4.59
C SER A 247 0.91 -9.19 -5.86
N PRO A 248 1.33 -8.24 -6.70
CA PRO A 248 0.76 -8.08 -8.03
C PRO A 248 1.23 -9.18 -9.00
N GLY A 249 1.91 -10.20 -8.49
CA GLY A 249 2.50 -11.29 -9.24
C GLY A 249 4.01 -11.13 -9.42
N ASP A 250 4.61 -12.20 -9.89
CA ASP A 250 6.06 -12.35 -10.14
C ASP A 250 6.28 -13.32 -11.31
N PRO A 251 7.52 -13.70 -11.67
CA PRO A 251 7.76 -14.66 -12.75
C PRO A 251 7.17 -16.06 -12.51
N ASP A 252 7.08 -16.51 -11.26
CA ASP A 252 6.53 -17.81 -10.89
C ASP A 252 5.00 -17.77 -10.79
N HIS A 253 4.46 -16.61 -10.41
CA HIS A 253 3.02 -16.34 -10.30
C HIS A 253 2.66 -15.11 -11.13
N PRO A 254 2.38 -15.25 -12.43
CA PRO A 254 2.20 -14.11 -13.33
C PRO A 254 0.96 -13.24 -13.05
N GLU A 255 -0.01 -13.77 -12.31
CA GLU A 255 -1.21 -13.05 -11.86
C GLU A 255 -1.09 -12.62 -10.38
N PRO A 256 -1.82 -11.58 -9.96
CA PRO A 256 -1.84 -11.18 -8.56
C PRO A 256 -2.39 -12.26 -7.63
N TYR A 257 -1.90 -12.29 -6.40
CA TYR A 257 -2.34 -13.22 -5.37
C TYR A 257 -2.20 -12.62 -3.97
N LEU A 258 -3.09 -13.00 -3.05
CA LEU A 258 -2.89 -12.84 -1.62
C LEU A 258 -2.04 -13.99 -1.09
N TYR A 259 -1.31 -13.74 0.01
CA TYR A 259 -0.48 -14.77 0.61
C TYR A 259 -0.46 -14.71 2.14
N VAL A 260 -0.12 -15.87 2.73
CA VAL A 260 0.27 -16.01 4.13
C VAL A 260 1.63 -16.69 4.16
N GLY A 261 2.65 -15.95 4.60
CA GLY A 261 4.04 -16.41 4.67
C GLY A 261 4.52 -16.52 6.13
N PRO A 262 4.42 -17.71 6.76
CA PRO A 262 4.91 -17.91 8.12
C PRO A 262 6.40 -17.66 8.26
N TRP A 263 6.82 -17.02 9.36
CA TRP A 263 8.24 -16.82 9.66
C TRP A 263 8.96 -18.09 10.08
N ASP A 264 8.23 -19.01 10.73
CA ASP A 264 8.76 -20.33 11.05
C ASP A 264 8.43 -21.30 9.89
N PRO A 265 9.46 -21.88 9.22
CA PRO A 265 9.27 -22.82 8.11
C PRO A 265 8.87 -24.23 8.56
N GLY A 266 8.46 -24.45 9.81
CA GLY A 266 8.09 -25.73 10.37
C GLY A 266 7.10 -26.52 9.51
N PRO A 267 6.96 -27.85 9.72
CA PRO A 267 6.11 -28.68 8.89
C PRO A 267 4.65 -28.27 8.98
N ARG A 268 4.01 -28.13 7.83
CA ARG A 268 2.60 -27.73 7.68
C ARG A 268 1.86 -28.80 6.91
N THR A 269 0.83 -29.36 7.51
CA THR A 269 0.12 -30.55 6.99
C THR A 269 -1.28 -30.25 6.46
N ALA A 270 -1.83 -29.06 6.71
CA ALA A 270 -3.14 -28.70 6.20
C ALA A 270 -3.06 -28.35 4.70
N ASP A 271 -4.06 -28.76 3.93
CA ASP A 271 -4.19 -28.49 2.50
C ASP A 271 -4.23 -26.96 2.17
N PHE A 272 -4.44 -26.13 3.18
CA PHE A 272 -4.34 -24.68 3.08
C PHE A 272 -2.95 -24.20 2.62
N TRP A 273 -1.89 -24.88 3.08
CA TRP A 273 -0.50 -24.54 2.78
C TRP A 273 -0.10 -25.06 1.41
N ASN A 274 -0.56 -24.37 0.37
CA ASN A 274 -0.44 -24.79 -1.02
C ASN A 274 0.81 -24.25 -1.74
N GLU A 275 1.69 -23.53 -1.02
CA GLU A 275 2.91 -22.95 -1.57
C GLU A 275 4.14 -23.30 -0.73
N PRO A 276 5.34 -23.34 -1.32
CA PRO A 276 6.58 -23.55 -0.58
C PRO A 276 6.83 -22.50 0.51
N PHE A 277 6.39 -21.25 0.30
CA PHE A 277 6.50 -20.15 1.25
C PHE A 277 5.34 -20.09 2.25
N GLY A 278 4.28 -20.88 2.07
CA GLY A 278 3.08 -20.87 2.91
C GLY A 278 1.79 -21.13 2.15
N ALA A 279 0.98 -20.13 1.95
CA ALA A 279 -0.30 -20.25 1.23
C ALA A 279 -0.54 -19.06 0.30
N SER A 280 -1.22 -19.31 -0.82
CA SER A 280 -1.67 -18.29 -1.76
C SER A 280 -3.16 -18.42 -2.11
N LEU A 281 -3.78 -17.29 -2.43
CA LEU A 281 -5.13 -17.19 -2.99
C LEU A 281 -5.08 -16.30 -4.23
N SER A 282 -5.29 -16.89 -5.40
CA SER A 282 -5.13 -16.19 -6.68
C SER A 282 -6.21 -15.12 -6.92
N HIS A 283 -5.86 -14.10 -7.69
CA HIS A 283 -6.78 -13.09 -8.22
C HIS A 283 -8.00 -13.73 -8.90
N ALA A 284 -7.80 -14.78 -9.70
CA ALA A 284 -8.87 -15.49 -10.36
C ALA A 284 -9.85 -16.12 -9.37
N ALA A 285 -9.37 -16.76 -8.30
CA ALA A 285 -10.22 -17.34 -7.26
C ALA A 285 -11.04 -16.28 -6.51
N ILE A 286 -10.42 -15.13 -6.19
CA ILE A 286 -11.11 -14.00 -5.56
C ILE A 286 -12.24 -13.49 -6.46
N ARG A 287 -11.98 -13.32 -7.74
CA ARG A 287 -13.00 -12.91 -8.72
C ARG A 287 -14.14 -13.93 -8.87
N GLN A 288 -13.89 -15.20 -8.60
CA GLN A 288 -14.89 -16.27 -8.59
C GLN A 288 -15.66 -16.37 -7.27
N GLY A 289 -15.38 -15.49 -6.31
CA GLY A 289 -16.14 -15.38 -5.06
C GLY A 289 -15.44 -15.94 -3.83
N ALA A 290 -14.16 -16.35 -3.93
CA ALA A 290 -13.39 -16.66 -2.73
C ALA A 290 -13.25 -15.39 -1.85
N ASN A 291 -13.49 -15.55 -0.55
CA ASN A 291 -13.42 -14.44 0.39
C ASN A 291 -11.94 -14.18 0.80
N PRO A 292 -11.37 -13.01 0.48
CA PRO A 292 -9.98 -12.69 0.78
C PRO A 292 -9.69 -12.63 2.27
N LEU A 293 -10.59 -12.05 3.06
CA LEU A 293 -10.39 -11.90 4.49
C LEU A 293 -10.50 -13.24 5.23
N ASP A 294 -11.42 -14.11 4.80
CA ASP A 294 -11.54 -15.46 5.37
C ASP A 294 -10.30 -16.31 5.07
N PHE A 295 -9.69 -16.16 3.90
CA PHE A 295 -8.42 -16.79 3.58
C PHE A 295 -7.31 -16.36 4.56
N LEU A 296 -7.15 -15.06 4.81
CA LEU A 296 -6.14 -14.54 5.74
C LEU A 296 -6.41 -14.96 7.19
N ARG A 297 -7.68 -14.92 7.63
CA ARG A 297 -8.11 -15.41 8.96
C ARG A 297 -7.82 -16.90 9.15
N GLN A 298 -8.09 -17.71 8.12
CA GLN A 298 -7.77 -19.13 8.16
C GLN A 298 -6.26 -19.35 8.32
N GLY A 299 -5.44 -18.62 7.58
CA GLY A 299 -3.99 -18.65 7.72
C GLY A 299 -3.55 -18.31 9.15
N LYS A 300 -4.06 -17.22 9.71
CA LYS A 300 -3.80 -16.81 11.11
C LYS A 300 -4.19 -17.90 12.11
N THR A 301 -5.34 -18.52 11.90
CA THR A 301 -5.83 -19.60 12.77
C THR A 301 -4.89 -20.83 12.73
N LEU A 302 -4.46 -21.22 11.53
CA LEU A 302 -3.61 -22.39 11.32
C LEU A 302 -2.15 -22.20 11.80
N LEU A 303 -1.73 -20.97 12.05
CA LEU A 303 -0.45 -20.68 12.72
C LEU A 303 -0.52 -20.97 14.22
N GLY A 304 -1.69 -21.05 14.79
CA GLY A 304 -1.94 -21.26 16.22
C GLY A 304 -2.19 -22.72 16.63
N GLY A 305 -2.29 -23.63 15.65
CA GLY A 305 -2.64 -25.04 15.86
C GLY A 305 -1.47 -25.98 15.94
#